data_7cfaf39d1c4de7e622931a767bd7db16
#
_entry.id   7cfaf39d1c4de7e622931a767bd7db16
#
_cell.length_a   1.000
_cell.length_b   1.000
_cell.length_c   1.000
_cell.angle_alpha   90.00
_cell.angle_beta   90.00
_cell.angle_gamma   90.00
#
_symmetry.space_group_name_H-M   'P 1'
#
loop_
_entity.id
_entity.type
_entity.pdbx_description
1 polymer ?
#
loop_
_entity_poly.entity_id
_entity_poly.type
_entity_poly.pdbx_seq_one_letter_code
_entity_poly.pdbx_strand_id
1 'polypeptide(L)'
;PEICLQALHSKTVNEACRPIIFGDAGILSDVGEVTGQNTDFQVITVEAFENMESNRIDGPTVLDFSNIDRLDFQSSVISAKTGKASYEYIIKAIELANSGQVHGIATAPINKYALSLAGINFPGHTEILEKFTDSEDVCMLLTSEKISCALVTTHIGIHQVADVLTEEKILKVIKLTDKAMSGILERPTKIGVLGLNPH
;
A
#
# COMPACT_ATOMS: atom_id res chain seq x y z
N PRO A 1 -1.87 -12.94 2.29
CA PRO A 1 -2.79 -13.55 1.31
C PRO A 1 -4.25 -13.49 1.76
N GLU A 2 -4.58 -13.88 3.01
CA GLU A 2 -5.96 -14.00 3.52
C GLU A 2 -6.73 -12.69 3.45
N ILE A 3 -6.12 -11.59 3.90
CA ILE A 3 -6.73 -10.25 3.85
C ILE A 3 -6.99 -9.82 2.41
N CYS A 4 -6.08 -10.17 1.49
CA CYS A 4 -6.24 -9.86 0.07
C CYS A 4 -7.44 -10.60 -0.53
N LEU A 5 -7.61 -11.90 -0.23
CA LEU A 5 -8.75 -12.69 -0.68
C LEU A 5 -10.07 -12.14 -0.10
N GLN A 6 -10.08 -11.77 1.19
CA GLN A 6 -11.24 -11.13 1.80
C GLN A 6 -11.59 -9.80 1.13
N ALA A 7 -10.60 -8.95 0.84
CA ALA A 7 -10.82 -7.68 0.15
C ALA A 7 -11.35 -7.90 -1.27
N LEU A 8 -10.80 -8.87 -2.00
CA LEU A 8 -11.16 -9.18 -3.38
C LEU A 8 -12.65 -9.56 -3.51
N HIS A 9 -13.20 -10.27 -2.53
CA HIS A 9 -14.58 -10.73 -2.51
C HIS A 9 -15.51 -9.90 -1.60
N SER A 10 -15.00 -8.82 -1.00
CA SER A 10 -15.80 -7.95 -0.15
C SER A 10 -16.81 -7.14 -0.98
N LYS A 11 -18.08 -7.25 -0.63
CA LYS A 11 -19.14 -6.45 -1.26
C LYS A 11 -18.85 -4.95 -1.15
N THR A 12 -18.48 -4.49 0.04
CA THR A 12 -18.16 -3.07 0.29
C THR A 12 -17.02 -2.56 -0.58
N VAL A 13 -15.97 -3.37 -0.76
CA VAL A 13 -14.83 -3.01 -1.61
C VAL A 13 -15.26 -2.96 -3.08
N ASN A 14 -15.99 -3.97 -3.55
CA ASN A 14 -16.42 -4.06 -4.94
C ASN A 14 -17.49 -3.03 -5.33
N GLU A 15 -18.24 -2.48 -4.37
CA GLU A 15 -19.12 -1.33 -4.59
C GLU A 15 -18.35 0.00 -4.73
N ALA A 16 -17.17 0.10 -4.10
CA ALA A 16 -16.36 1.30 -4.11
C ALA A 16 -15.30 1.32 -5.24
N CYS A 17 -14.73 0.18 -5.57
CA CYS A 17 -13.66 0.06 -6.57
C CYS A 17 -13.62 -1.34 -7.21
N ARG A 18 -12.75 -1.50 -8.22
CA ARG A 18 -12.38 -2.80 -8.78
C ARG A 18 -11.02 -3.20 -8.21
N PRO A 19 -10.98 -4.08 -7.19
CA PRO A 19 -9.71 -4.48 -6.59
C PRO A 19 -8.95 -5.44 -7.50
N ILE A 20 -7.64 -5.21 -7.60
CA ILE A 20 -6.68 -6.10 -8.29
C ILE A 20 -5.64 -6.49 -7.27
N ILE A 21 -5.45 -7.77 -7.02
CA ILE A 21 -4.38 -8.26 -6.15
C ILE A 21 -3.11 -8.44 -6.97
N PHE A 22 -2.01 -7.88 -6.50
CA PHE A 22 -0.67 -8.10 -7.01
C PHE A 22 -0.02 -9.22 -6.18
N GLY A 23 0.22 -10.36 -6.78
CA GLY A 23 0.72 -11.52 -6.03
C GLY A 23 0.86 -12.77 -6.89
N ASP A 24 1.09 -13.90 -6.25
CA ASP A 24 1.14 -15.21 -6.91
C ASP A 24 -0.20 -15.92 -6.77
N ALA A 25 -0.88 -16.12 -7.89
CA ALA A 25 -2.21 -16.71 -7.93
C ALA A 25 -2.25 -18.12 -7.34
N GLY A 26 -1.19 -18.92 -7.56
CA GLY A 26 -1.07 -20.24 -6.98
C GLY A 26 -1.03 -20.23 -5.46
N ILE A 27 -0.28 -19.31 -4.87
CA ILE A 27 -0.21 -19.13 -3.40
C ILE A 27 -1.54 -18.65 -2.83
N LEU A 28 -2.21 -17.72 -3.51
CA LEU A 28 -3.54 -17.24 -3.10
C LEU A 28 -4.57 -18.37 -3.13
N SER A 29 -4.55 -19.22 -4.15
CA SER A 29 -5.43 -20.38 -4.24
C SER A 29 -5.21 -21.36 -3.09
N ASP A 30 -3.94 -21.73 -2.81
CA ASP A 30 -3.60 -22.65 -1.71
C ASP A 30 -4.03 -22.11 -0.35
N VAL A 31 -3.79 -20.82 -0.11
CA VAL A 31 -4.20 -20.16 1.14
C VAL A 31 -5.73 -20.11 1.24
N GLY A 32 -6.42 -19.84 0.15
CA GLY A 32 -7.88 -19.82 0.12
C GLY A 32 -8.47 -21.18 0.44
N GLU A 33 -7.95 -22.26 -0.15
CA GLU A 33 -8.37 -23.64 0.15
C GLU A 33 -8.19 -24.00 1.62
N VAL A 34 -7.01 -23.70 2.19
CA VAL A 34 -6.70 -23.99 3.60
C VAL A 34 -7.55 -23.18 4.57
N THR A 35 -7.86 -21.93 4.22
CA THR A 35 -8.62 -21.01 5.10
C THR A 35 -10.11 -20.99 4.82
N GLY A 36 -10.60 -21.76 3.84
CA GLY A 36 -12.00 -21.82 3.44
C GLY A 36 -12.51 -20.51 2.81
N GLN A 37 -11.62 -19.73 2.20
CA GLN A 37 -11.98 -18.49 1.53
C GLN A 37 -12.26 -18.73 0.04
N ASN A 38 -13.05 -17.82 -0.55
CA ASN A 38 -13.35 -17.87 -1.96
C ASN A 38 -12.10 -17.61 -2.81
N THR A 39 -11.84 -18.49 -3.76
CA THR A 39 -10.73 -18.44 -4.72
C THR A 39 -11.21 -18.28 -6.17
N ASP A 40 -12.45 -17.87 -6.36
CA ASP A 40 -12.99 -17.58 -7.69
C ASP A 40 -12.53 -16.20 -8.15
N PHE A 41 -11.40 -16.16 -8.86
CA PHE A 41 -10.83 -14.97 -9.46
C PHE A 41 -10.20 -15.27 -10.82
N GLN A 42 -10.22 -14.29 -11.70
CA GLN A 42 -9.44 -14.35 -12.93
C GLN A 42 -7.96 -14.10 -12.67
N VAL A 43 -7.11 -14.78 -13.42
CA VAL A 43 -5.66 -14.60 -13.36
C VAL A 43 -5.21 -13.92 -14.65
N ILE A 44 -4.46 -12.84 -14.49
CA ILE A 44 -3.86 -12.09 -15.60
C ILE A 44 -2.36 -12.01 -15.33
N THR A 45 -1.52 -12.30 -16.31
CA THR A 45 -0.07 -12.10 -16.17
C THR A 45 0.28 -10.62 -16.22
N VAL A 46 1.41 -10.23 -15.62
CA VAL A 46 1.90 -8.84 -15.65
C VAL A 46 2.01 -8.32 -17.09
N GLU A 47 2.60 -9.11 -17.98
CA GLU A 47 2.76 -8.74 -19.40
C GLU A 47 1.42 -8.53 -20.11
N ALA A 48 0.44 -9.41 -19.87
CA ALA A 48 -0.88 -9.28 -20.45
C ALA A 48 -1.59 -8.02 -19.94
N PHE A 49 -1.46 -7.71 -18.67
CA PHE A 49 -2.04 -6.51 -18.05
C PHE A 49 -1.45 -5.20 -18.62
N GLU A 50 -0.13 -5.13 -18.77
CA GLU A 50 0.55 -3.95 -19.33
C GLU A 50 0.11 -3.63 -20.78
N ASN A 51 -0.29 -4.65 -21.53
CA ASN A 51 -0.77 -4.52 -22.91
C ASN A 51 -2.30 -4.39 -23.03
N MET A 52 -3.02 -4.39 -21.90
CA MET A 52 -4.48 -4.24 -21.88
C MET A 52 -4.90 -2.77 -21.78
N GLU A 53 -6.04 -2.46 -22.38
CA GLU A 53 -6.78 -1.24 -22.02
C GLU A 53 -7.35 -1.41 -20.59
N SER A 54 -7.05 -0.47 -19.69
CA SER A 54 -7.38 -0.53 -18.27
C SER A 54 -8.87 -0.75 -17.92
N ASN A 55 -9.77 -0.60 -18.89
CA ASN A 55 -11.22 -0.74 -18.71
C ASN A 55 -11.75 -2.19 -18.88
N ARG A 56 -10.88 -3.18 -19.12
CA ARG A 56 -11.29 -4.56 -19.43
C ARG A 56 -11.30 -5.53 -18.26
N ILE A 57 -11.09 -5.05 -17.03
CA ILE A 57 -11.15 -5.92 -15.86
C ILE A 57 -12.58 -5.96 -15.33
N ASP A 58 -13.20 -7.09 -15.47
CA ASP A 58 -14.56 -7.37 -14.99
C ASP A 58 -14.49 -8.45 -13.90
N GLY A 59 -14.55 -8.04 -12.63
CA GLY A 59 -14.62 -8.94 -11.48
C GLY A 59 -13.31 -9.12 -10.71
N PRO A 60 -13.31 -10.06 -9.76
CA PRO A 60 -12.16 -10.36 -8.90
C PRO A 60 -10.94 -10.77 -9.72
N THR A 61 -9.81 -10.05 -9.54
CA THR A 61 -8.64 -10.24 -10.41
C THR A 61 -7.36 -10.34 -9.60
N VAL A 62 -6.51 -11.29 -9.97
CA VAL A 62 -5.14 -11.41 -9.50
C VAL A 62 -4.19 -11.15 -10.66
N LEU A 63 -3.32 -10.17 -10.50
CA LEU A 63 -2.17 -9.95 -11.35
C LEU A 63 -1.06 -10.88 -10.88
N ASP A 64 -0.84 -11.94 -11.66
CA ASP A 64 0.05 -13.04 -11.29
C ASP A 64 1.49 -12.78 -11.69
N PHE A 65 2.37 -12.90 -10.70
CA PHE A 65 3.82 -12.72 -10.87
C PHE A 65 4.57 -14.04 -11.02
N SER A 66 4.00 -15.13 -10.56
CA SER A 66 4.66 -16.45 -10.55
C SER A 66 6.08 -16.43 -9.94
N ASN A 67 6.30 -15.60 -8.92
CA ASN A 67 7.61 -15.42 -8.27
C ASN A 67 7.94 -16.51 -7.26
N ILE A 68 6.92 -17.17 -6.74
CA ILE A 68 7.05 -18.18 -5.69
C ILE A 68 6.53 -19.51 -6.20
N ASP A 69 7.42 -20.51 -6.26
CA ASP A 69 6.99 -21.88 -6.51
C ASP A 69 6.16 -22.38 -5.33
N ARG A 70 4.98 -22.94 -5.61
CA ARG A 70 4.06 -23.51 -4.59
C ARG A 70 4.73 -24.58 -3.73
N LEU A 71 5.65 -25.35 -4.31
CA LEU A 71 6.39 -26.39 -3.60
C LEU A 71 7.42 -25.83 -2.58
N ASP A 72 7.91 -24.62 -2.83
CA ASP A 72 8.86 -23.92 -1.95
C ASP A 72 8.17 -23.04 -0.91
N PHE A 73 6.88 -22.83 -1.02
CA PHE A 73 6.13 -22.00 -0.09
C PHE A 73 5.78 -22.77 1.19
N GLN A 74 6.14 -22.20 2.31
CA GLN A 74 5.71 -22.69 3.62
C GLN A 74 5.05 -21.57 4.41
N SER A 75 3.79 -21.79 4.79
CA SER A 75 3.07 -20.84 5.64
C SER A 75 3.80 -20.61 6.96
N SER A 76 3.79 -19.38 7.47
CA SER A 76 4.45 -18.95 8.72
C SER A 76 5.98 -19.02 8.71
N VAL A 77 6.61 -19.30 7.57
CA VAL A 77 8.07 -19.27 7.42
C VAL A 77 8.51 -17.96 6.78
N ILE A 78 9.41 -17.25 7.47
CA ILE A 78 10.00 -16.02 6.95
C ILE A 78 11.18 -16.39 6.04
N SER A 79 11.18 -15.90 4.80
CA SER A 79 12.25 -16.17 3.84
C SER A 79 12.61 -14.96 2.98
N ALA A 80 13.84 -14.94 2.47
CA ALA A 80 14.28 -13.95 1.50
C ALA A 80 13.43 -13.96 0.22
N LYS A 81 12.98 -15.15 -0.22
CA LYS A 81 12.16 -15.32 -1.42
C LYS A 81 10.81 -14.62 -1.28
N THR A 82 10.12 -14.82 -0.15
CA THR A 82 8.84 -14.16 0.12
C THR A 82 9.00 -12.65 0.34
N GLY A 83 10.12 -12.22 0.95
CA GLY A 83 10.46 -10.82 1.09
C GLY A 83 10.68 -10.14 -0.26
N LYS A 84 11.46 -10.76 -1.14
CA LYS A 84 11.70 -10.26 -2.50
C LYS A 84 10.41 -10.18 -3.31
N ALA A 85 9.59 -11.22 -3.30
CA ALA A 85 8.31 -11.24 -4.01
C ALA A 85 7.38 -10.11 -3.53
N SER A 86 7.23 -9.93 -2.21
CA SER A 86 6.43 -8.84 -1.65
C SER A 86 6.89 -7.46 -2.12
N TYR A 87 8.20 -7.25 -2.21
CA TYR A 87 8.77 -6.01 -2.72
C TYR A 87 8.47 -5.80 -4.21
N GLU A 88 8.62 -6.84 -5.03
CA GLU A 88 8.34 -6.77 -6.48
C GLU A 88 6.86 -6.45 -6.76
N TYR A 89 5.92 -6.98 -5.96
CA TYR A 89 4.50 -6.62 -6.05
C TYR A 89 4.28 -5.13 -5.79
N ILE A 90 4.93 -4.57 -4.75
CA ILE A 90 4.81 -3.16 -4.38
C ILE A 90 5.38 -2.27 -5.51
N ILE A 91 6.57 -2.61 -6.02
CA ILE A 91 7.20 -1.82 -7.09
C ILE A 91 6.32 -1.80 -8.34
N LYS A 92 5.80 -2.96 -8.76
CA LYS A 92 4.91 -3.00 -9.91
C LYS A 92 3.60 -2.23 -9.69
N ALA A 93 3.03 -2.28 -8.49
CA ALA A 93 1.86 -1.48 -8.15
C ALA A 93 2.15 0.02 -8.27
N ILE A 94 3.33 0.47 -7.83
CA ILE A 94 3.78 1.87 -7.98
C ILE A 94 3.94 2.24 -9.46
N GLU A 95 4.60 1.40 -10.26
CA GLU A 95 4.78 1.63 -11.69
C GLU A 95 3.44 1.81 -12.42
N LEU A 96 2.49 0.91 -12.15
CA LEU A 96 1.16 0.97 -12.77
C LEU A 96 0.32 2.14 -12.26
N ALA A 97 0.51 2.58 -11.02
CA ALA A 97 -0.12 3.79 -10.51
C ALA A 97 0.48 5.06 -11.15
N ASN A 98 1.80 5.12 -11.29
CA ASN A 98 2.48 6.25 -11.93
C ASN A 98 2.11 6.37 -13.42
N SER A 99 1.88 5.26 -14.10
CA SER A 99 1.40 5.25 -15.49
C SER A 99 -0.10 5.51 -15.65
N GLY A 100 -0.85 5.60 -14.53
CA GLY A 100 -2.30 5.80 -14.54
C GLY A 100 -3.13 4.54 -14.89
N GLN A 101 -2.51 3.37 -14.95
CA GLN A 101 -3.21 2.10 -15.19
C GLN A 101 -3.99 1.60 -13.97
N VAL A 102 -3.57 1.99 -12.76
CA VAL A 102 -4.34 1.83 -11.53
C VAL A 102 -4.48 3.18 -10.82
N HIS A 103 -5.59 3.39 -10.09
CA HIS A 103 -5.93 4.69 -9.52
C HIS A 103 -5.43 4.90 -8.09
N GLY A 104 -5.01 3.83 -7.43
CA GLY A 104 -4.51 3.88 -6.06
C GLY A 104 -3.98 2.53 -5.60
N ILE A 105 -3.22 2.57 -4.51
CA ILE A 105 -2.58 1.39 -3.92
C ILE A 105 -3.09 1.23 -2.49
N ALA A 106 -3.59 0.03 -2.17
CA ALA A 106 -3.88 -0.40 -0.81
C ALA A 106 -2.91 -1.53 -0.45
N THR A 107 -2.09 -1.33 0.58
CA THR A 107 -1.05 -2.29 0.94
C THR A 107 -1.53 -3.29 1.98
N ALA A 108 -1.29 -4.58 1.74
CA ALA A 108 -1.34 -5.61 2.77
C ALA A 108 -0.07 -5.57 3.65
N PRO A 109 -0.09 -6.12 4.87
CA PRO A 109 1.10 -6.13 5.72
C PRO A 109 2.30 -6.82 5.07
N ILE A 110 3.49 -6.25 5.26
CA ILE A 110 4.78 -6.84 4.85
C ILE A 110 5.59 -7.29 6.06
N ASN A 111 6.46 -8.26 5.84
CA ASN A 111 7.41 -8.68 6.86
C ASN A 111 8.78 -8.00 6.62
N LYS A 112 9.13 -7.04 7.49
CA LYS A 112 10.37 -6.26 7.38
C LYS A 112 11.62 -7.12 7.46
N TYR A 113 11.59 -8.21 8.24
CA TYR A 113 12.71 -9.12 8.35
C TYR A 113 12.90 -9.94 7.06
N ALA A 114 11.80 -10.37 6.42
CA ALA A 114 11.87 -11.02 5.12
C ALA A 114 12.46 -10.09 4.03
N LEU A 115 12.10 -8.81 4.04
CA LEU A 115 12.71 -7.79 3.15
C LEU A 115 14.22 -7.68 3.41
N SER A 116 14.63 -7.59 4.68
CA SER A 116 16.03 -7.52 5.06
C SER A 116 16.83 -8.76 4.63
N LEU A 117 16.27 -9.95 4.77
CA LEU A 117 16.87 -11.19 4.27
C LEU A 117 17.06 -11.19 2.74
N ALA A 118 16.19 -10.49 2.02
CA ALA A 118 16.30 -10.30 0.58
C ALA A 118 17.29 -9.18 0.18
N GLY A 119 17.96 -8.55 1.14
CA GLY A 119 18.85 -7.41 0.90
C GLY A 119 18.11 -6.08 0.66
N ILE A 120 16.81 -6.02 0.95
CA ILE A 120 15.95 -4.86 0.73
C ILE A 120 15.79 -4.12 2.06
N ASN A 121 16.44 -2.97 2.18
CA ASN A 121 16.54 -2.22 3.43
C ASN A 121 15.63 -0.98 3.41
N PHE A 122 14.31 -1.22 3.56
CA PHE A 122 13.33 -0.16 3.78
C PHE A 122 12.64 -0.35 5.14
N PRO A 123 12.40 0.74 5.90
CA PRO A 123 11.67 0.69 7.17
C PRO A 123 10.22 0.24 7.02
N GLY A 124 9.59 0.54 5.87
CA GLY A 124 8.22 0.17 5.59
C GLY A 124 7.74 0.61 4.21
N HIS A 125 6.43 0.56 3.99
CA HIS A 125 5.81 0.95 2.72
C HIS A 125 6.01 2.42 2.39
N THR A 126 5.95 3.30 3.38
CA THR A 126 6.04 4.75 3.19
C THR A 126 7.32 5.13 2.47
N GLU A 127 8.45 4.57 2.91
CA GLU A 127 9.77 4.87 2.34
C GLU A 127 9.97 4.24 0.95
N ILE A 128 9.30 3.11 0.69
CA ILE A 128 9.27 2.50 -0.64
C ILE A 128 8.45 3.39 -1.58
N LEU A 129 7.24 3.79 -1.16
CA LEU A 129 6.37 4.67 -1.94
C LEU A 129 7.07 6.01 -2.23
N GLU A 130 7.61 6.68 -1.21
CA GLU A 130 8.35 7.93 -1.37
C GLU A 130 9.44 7.82 -2.44
N LYS A 131 10.28 6.80 -2.34
CA LYS A 131 11.40 6.61 -3.26
C LYS A 131 10.97 6.36 -4.70
N PHE A 132 9.92 5.56 -4.93
CA PHE A 132 9.56 5.10 -6.28
C PHE A 132 8.41 5.89 -6.93
N THR A 133 7.78 6.81 -6.20
CA THR A 133 6.87 7.80 -6.79
C THR A 133 7.57 9.11 -7.12
N ASP A 134 8.87 9.22 -6.84
CA ASP A 134 9.67 10.44 -7.01
C ASP A 134 9.01 11.66 -6.33
N SER A 135 8.40 11.40 -5.18
CA SER A 135 7.68 12.41 -4.41
C SER A 135 8.65 13.20 -3.55
N GLU A 136 8.70 14.51 -3.73
CA GLU A 136 9.54 15.41 -2.92
C GLU A 136 9.08 15.48 -1.46
N ASP A 137 7.77 15.31 -1.23
CA ASP A 137 7.17 15.45 0.09
C ASP A 137 6.13 14.36 0.34
N VAL A 138 6.24 13.70 1.47
CA VAL A 138 5.27 12.72 1.97
C VAL A 138 4.83 13.06 3.39
N CYS A 139 3.60 12.71 3.73
CA CYS A 139 3.16 12.77 5.11
C CYS A 139 2.23 11.60 5.44
N MET A 140 2.27 11.17 6.69
CA MET A 140 1.35 10.16 7.20
C MET A 140 0.04 10.83 7.61
N LEU A 141 -1.05 10.45 6.95
CA LEU A 141 -2.40 10.90 7.27
C LEU A 141 -3.20 9.73 7.85
N LEU A 142 -3.63 9.85 9.09
CA LEU A 142 -4.56 8.94 9.74
C LEU A 142 -5.95 9.55 9.65
N THR A 143 -6.91 8.86 9.06
CA THR A 143 -8.24 9.41 8.86
C THR A 143 -9.34 8.48 9.37
N SER A 144 -10.42 9.08 9.86
CA SER A 144 -11.65 8.42 10.23
C SER A 144 -12.85 9.34 9.89
N GLU A 145 -14.05 8.84 10.06
CA GLU A 145 -15.27 9.64 9.84
C GLU A 145 -15.35 10.90 10.73
N LYS A 146 -14.72 10.87 11.92
CA LYS A 146 -14.84 11.94 12.91
C LYS A 146 -13.65 12.88 12.95
N ILE A 147 -12.44 12.36 12.72
CA ILE A 147 -11.20 13.12 12.86
C ILE A 147 -10.15 12.58 11.91
N SER A 148 -9.37 13.50 11.34
CA SER A 148 -8.17 13.18 10.57
C SER A 148 -6.96 13.86 11.21
N CYS A 149 -5.83 13.15 11.26
CA CYS A 149 -4.58 13.61 11.83
C CYS A 149 -3.44 13.44 10.84
N ALA A 150 -2.75 14.52 10.48
CA ALA A 150 -1.50 14.47 9.73
C ALA A 150 -0.31 14.61 10.70
N LEU A 151 0.71 13.80 10.51
CA LEU A 151 1.86 13.75 11.38
C LEU A 151 3.05 14.49 10.75
N VAL A 152 3.59 15.47 11.45
CA VAL A 152 4.79 16.22 11.02
C VAL A 152 6.06 15.40 11.22
N THR A 153 6.08 14.55 12.24
CA THR A 153 7.20 13.64 12.56
C THR A 153 6.67 12.24 12.84
N THR A 154 7.39 11.22 12.38
CA THR A 154 7.07 9.80 12.59
C THR A 154 8.34 9.02 12.94
N HIS A 155 8.21 7.96 13.75
CA HIS A 155 9.29 7.00 14.04
C HIS A 155 10.59 7.58 14.62
N ILE A 156 10.49 8.70 15.35
CA ILE A 156 11.62 9.31 16.05
C ILE A 156 11.36 9.39 17.55
N GLY A 157 12.43 9.45 18.37
CA GLY A 157 12.30 9.66 19.80
C GLY A 157 11.79 11.07 20.12
N ILE A 158 11.02 11.21 21.19
CA ILE A 158 10.43 12.52 21.57
C ILE A 158 11.48 13.62 21.75
N HIS A 159 12.68 13.26 22.23
CA HIS A 159 13.80 14.19 22.40
C HIS A 159 14.33 14.75 21.07
N GLN A 160 14.11 14.05 19.97
CA GLN A 160 14.56 14.45 18.62
C GLN A 160 13.55 15.37 17.91
N VAL A 161 12.31 15.43 18.41
CA VAL A 161 11.24 16.19 17.75
C VAL A 161 11.61 17.66 17.62
N ALA A 162 12.15 18.27 18.68
CA ALA A 162 12.54 19.69 18.69
C ALA A 162 13.64 19.99 17.66
N ASP A 163 14.55 19.05 17.41
CA ASP A 163 15.68 19.23 16.50
C ASP A 163 15.27 19.15 15.03
N VAL A 164 14.21 18.41 14.71
CA VAL A 164 13.76 18.15 13.34
C VAL A 164 12.50 18.93 12.95
N LEU A 165 11.88 19.60 13.91
CA LEU A 165 10.67 20.39 13.68
C LEU A 165 11.02 21.77 13.16
N THR A 166 10.65 22.06 11.92
CA THR A 166 10.85 23.36 11.28
C THR A 166 9.54 23.94 10.78
N GLU A 167 9.46 25.26 10.65
CA GLU A 167 8.31 25.94 10.07
C GLU A 167 8.01 25.44 8.66
N GLU A 168 9.06 25.25 7.84
CA GLU A 168 8.93 24.72 6.49
C GLU A 168 8.29 23.34 6.48
N LYS A 169 8.73 22.43 7.34
CA LYS A 169 8.19 21.07 7.46
C LYS A 169 6.72 21.08 7.87
N ILE A 170 6.36 21.93 8.83
CA ILE A 170 4.97 22.11 9.27
C ILE A 170 4.12 22.61 8.09
N LEU A 171 4.60 23.63 7.38
CA LEU A 171 3.87 24.20 6.23
C LEU A 171 3.68 23.19 5.10
N LYS A 172 4.69 22.37 4.81
CA LYS A 172 4.57 21.26 3.83
C LYS A 172 3.46 20.28 4.22
N VAL A 173 3.46 19.82 5.46
CA VAL A 173 2.43 18.89 5.95
C VAL A 173 1.04 19.53 5.92
N ILE A 174 0.89 20.81 6.25
CA ILE A 174 -0.38 21.52 6.13
C ILE A 174 -0.87 21.50 4.67
N LYS A 175 -0.01 21.86 3.71
CA LYS A 175 -0.36 21.88 2.29
C LYS A 175 -0.76 20.49 1.76
N LEU A 176 0.01 19.44 2.12
CA LEU A 176 -0.30 18.06 1.74
C LEU A 176 -1.65 17.62 2.33
N THR A 177 -1.88 17.95 3.59
CA THR A 177 -3.14 17.64 4.30
C THR A 177 -4.32 18.36 3.66
N ASP A 178 -4.19 19.63 3.36
CA ASP A 178 -5.24 20.42 2.70
C ASP A 178 -5.60 19.83 1.34
N LYS A 179 -4.59 19.54 0.52
CA LYS A 179 -4.78 18.92 -0.80
C LYS A 179 -5.50 17.58 -0.71
N ALA A 180 -5.04 16.69 0.18
CA ALA A 180 -5.61 15.36 0.33
C ALA A 180 -7.04 15.41 0.88
N MET A 181 -7.26 16.17 1.97
CA MET A 181 -8.56 16.23 2.61
C MET A 181 -9.59 17.00 1.80
N SER A 182 -9.20 18.04 1.07
CA SER A 182 -10.11 18.75 0.15
C SER A 182 -10.60 17.82 -0.98
N GLY A 183 -9.73 16.94 -1.48
CA GLY A 183 -10.11 15.92 -2.46
C GLY A 183 -11.05 14.86 -1.87
N ILE A 184 -10.74 14.36 -0.66
CA ILE A 184 -11.56 13.33 0.02
C ILE A 184 -12.96 13.88 0.40
N LEU A 185 -13.02 15.12 0.90
CA LEU A 185 -14.26 15.72 1.42
C LEU A 185 -15.03 16.49 0.36
N GLU A 186 -14.46 16.71 -0.81
CA GLU A 186 -15.01 17.53 -1.91
C GLU A 186 -15.44 18.94 -1.45
N ARG A 187 -14.75 19.50 -0.45
CA ARG A 187 -14.99 20.84 0.11
C ARG A 187 -13.72 21.40 0.74
N PRO A 188 -13.62 22.73 0.94
CA PRO A 188 -12.51 23.33 1.68
C PRO A 188 -12.36 22.75 3.09
N THR A 189 -11.13 22.55 3.52
CA THR A 189 -10.80 21.98 4.82
C THR A 189 -10.58 23.06 5.87
N LYS A 190 -10.72 22.67 7.15
CA LYS A 190 -10.29 23.47 8.31
C LYS A 190 -9.23 22.68 9.04
N ILE A 191 -8.02 23.18 9.05
CA ILE A 191 -6.87 22.54 9.67
C ILE A 191 -6.52 23.25 10.97
N GLY A 192 -6.57 22.52 12.08
CA GLY A 192 -6.03 22.96 13.36
C GLY A 192 -4.60 22.47 13.51
N VAL A 193 -3.68 23.35 13.87
CA VAL A 193 -2.29 22.96 14.15
C VAL A 193 -2.11 22.93 15.67
N LEU A 194 -1.68 21.77 16.17
CA LEU A 194 -1.44 21.57 17.60
C LEU A 194 -0.02 22.05 17.96
N GLY A 195 0.09 22.74 19.07
CA GLY A 195 1.40 23.11 19.62
C GLY A 195 2.14 21.89 20.18
N LEU A 196 3.46 21.90 20.09
CA LEU A 196 4.32 20.89 20.72
C LEU A 196 4.26 21.01 22.25
N ASN A 197 4.22 22.23 22.75
CA ASN A 197 4.15 22.58 24.19
C ASN A 197 2.90 23.40 24.48
N PRO A 198 2.41 23.41 25.73
CA PRO A 198 1.29 24.26 26.14
C PRO A 198 1.61 25.75 26.14
N HIS A 199 2.91 26.08 26.20
CA HIS A 199 3.44 27.46 26.20
C HIS A 199 4.75 27.55 25.44
#